data_010203cfc8fc514491bcecab912a0016
#
_entry.id   010203cfc8fc514491bcecab912a0016
#
_cell.length_a   1.000
_cell.length_b   1.000
_cell.length_c   1.000
_cell.angle_alpha   90.00
_cell.angle_beta   90.00
_cell.angle_gamma   90.00
#
_symmetry.space_group_name_H-M   'P 1'
#
loop_
_entity.id
_entity.type
_entity.pdbx_description
1 polymer ?
#
loop_
_entity_poly.entity_id
_entity_poly.type
_entity_poly.pdbx_seq_one_letter_code
_entity_poly.pdbx_strand_id
1 'polypeptide(L)'
;MKKVLITGGAGYIGTSLAKTLLQSGYDVTVVDNLMYGQAQSLLYFASFPNYKFINADVTDHNYKLLEKLVKENDIIIPLACLVGAPLCNANPKLAWEINHKHINVICNVADGKPVIYPTTNSGYGIGGKGMCDESSPLNPLSVYGETKVAAEKDVINYGGIAYRLATVFGSSLRMRLDLLVNDFVWKAKRDGSIVLFEGHFRRNYIHVMDVVNAFTHAINNYGAMRGNIFNVGLSSANLTKLELAQKIKEHIPSLVIISSEVGQDPDKRDYLVSNEKLESTGWSPKLTLDDGIKEIISVYDIIKAGGDVYRNY
;
A
#
# COMPACT_ATOMS: atom_id res chain seq x y z
N MET A 1 19.19 -16.94 10.59
CA MET A 1 18.42 -15.69 10.28
C MET A 1 16.97 -16.09 10.09
N LYS A 2 15.99 -15.21 10.46
CA LYS A 2 14.57 -15.48 10.17
C LYS A 2 14.31 -15.26 8.69
N LYS A 3 13.47 -16.13 8.12
CA LYS A 3 13.10 -16.10 6.69
C LYS A 3 11.77 -15.39 6.51
N VAL A 4 11.72 -14.44 5.62
CA VAL A 4 10.50 -13.67 5.32
C VAL A 4 10.08 -13.92 3.88
N LEU A 5 8.82 -14.34 3.69
CA LEU A 5 8.18 -14.41 2.38
C LEU A 5 7.41 -13.12 2.12
N ILE A 6 7.66 -12.48 0.98
CA ILE A 6 6.88 -11.34 0.50
C ILE A 6 6.27 -11.71 -0.85
N THR A 7 4.95 -11.91 -0.92
CA THR A 7 4.27 -12.00 -2.22
C THR A 7 4.03 -10.59 -2.76
N GLY A 8 4.17 -10.38 -4.07
CA GLY A 8 4.09 -9.02 -4.64
C GLY A 8 5.26 -8.12 -4.22
N GLY A 9 6.40 -8.72 -3.87
CA GLY A 9 7.54 -8.01 -3.30
C GLY A 9 8.35 -7.19 -4.31
N ALA A 10 8.12 -7.35 -5.61
CA ALA A 10 8.66 -6.46 -6.66
C ALA A 10 7.82 -5.19 -6.84
N GLY A 11 6.75 -5.02 -6.07
CA GLY A 11 5.85 -3.87 -6.10
C GLY A 11 6.38 -2.65 -5.32
N TYR A 12 5.55 -1.60 -5.27
CA TYR A 12 5.86 -0.29 -4.67
C TYR A 12 6.24 -0.37 -3.18
N ILE A 13 5.41 -1.01 -2.35
CA ILE A 13 5.72 -1.22 -0.92
C ILE A 13 6.78 -2.32 -0.79
N GLY A 14 6.65 -3.39 -1.59
CA GLY A 14 7.45 -4.60 -1.46
C GLY A 14 8.95 -4.39 -1.64
N THR A 15 9.37 -3.58 -2.62
CA THR A 15 10.80 -3.28 -2.85
C THR A 15 11.42 -2.49 -1.70
N SER A 16 10.69 -1.51 -1.14
CA SER A 16 11.16 -0.75 0.03
C SER A 16 11.23 -1.63 1.29
N LEU A 17 10.23 -2.51 1.48
CA LEU A 17 10.21 -3.46 2.60
C LEU A 17 11.33 -4.50 2.48
N ALA A 18 11.50 -5.11 1.30
CA ALA A 18 12.57 -6.09 1.06
C ALA A 18 13.95 -5.49 1.34
N LYS A 19 14.21 -4.25 0.87
CA LYS A 19 15.44 -3.50 1.16
C LYS A 19 15.68 -3.38 2.66
N THR A 20 14.68 -2.91 3.40
CA THR A 20 14.80 -2.68 4.85
C THR A 20 15.04 -3.98 5.61
N LEU A 21 14.33 -5.05 5.27
CA LEU A 21 14.50 -6.36 5.90
C LEU A 21 15.88 -6.98 5.64
N LEU A 22 16.37 -6.91 4.39
CA LEU A 22 17.70 -7.38 4.03
C LEU A 22 18.80 -6.63 4.81
N GLN A 23 18.70 -5.31 4.91
CA GLN A 23 19.60 -4.47 5.70
C GLN A 23 19.53 -4.76 7.20
N SER A 24 18.39 -5.29 7.66
CA SER A 24 18.20 -5.73 9.06
C SER A 24 18.60 -7.20 9.29
N GLY A 25 19.17 -7.87 8.29
CA GLY A 25 19.72 -9.23 8.43
C GLY A 25 18.70 -10.37 8.28
N TYR A 26 17.52 -10.11 7.69
CA TYR A 26 16.58 -11.18 7.35
C TYR A 26 16.97 -11.85 6.04
N ASP A 27 16.62 -13.14 5.89
CA ASP A 27 16.57 -13.82 4.58
C ASP A 27 15.23 -13.47 3.93
N VAL A 28 15.24 -12.88 2.74
CA VAL A 28 14.01 -12.42 2.08
C VAL A 28 13.76 -13.20 0.80
N THR A 29 12.63 -13.89 0.74
CA THR A 29 12.12 -14.51 -0.49
C THR A 29 10.98 -13.67 -1.03
N VAL A 30 11.13 -13.20 -2.27
CA VAL A 30 10.09 -12.46 -3.01
C VAL A 30 9.52 -13.35 -4.10
N VAL A 31 8.19 -13.43 -4.19
CA VAL A 31 7.48 -13.99 -5.34
C VAL A 31 6.61 -12.91 -5.98
N ASP A 32 6.76 -12.73 -7.31
CA ASP A 32 6.06 -11.70 -8.08
C ASP A 32 6.01 -12.13 -9.55
N ASN A 33 4.93 -11.87 -10.25
CA ASN A 33 4.79 -12.19 -11.68
C ASN A 33 5.19 -11.01 -12.59
N LEU A 34 5.60 -9.89 -12.02
CA LEU A 34 6.01 -8.66 -12.73
C LEU A 34 4.97 -8.11 -13.69
N MET A 35 3.68 -8.29 -13.40
CA MET A 35 2.60 -7.93 -14.32
C MET A 35 2.57 -6.45 -14.74
N TYR A 36 3.19 -5.57 -13.95
CA TYR A 36 3.28 -4.14 -14.26
C TYR A 36 4.65 -3.72 -14.82
N GLY A 37 5.54 -4.65 -15.15
CA GLY A 37 6.90 -4.36 -15.59
C GLY A 37 7.81 -3.83 -14.46
N GLN A 38 8.77 -2.95 -14.82
CA GLN A 38 9.75 -2.33 -13.90
C GLN A 38 10.66 -3.34 -13.17
N ALA A 39 11.03 -4.44 -13.84
CA ALA A 39 11.97 -5.43 -13.30
C ALA A 39 13.33 -4.81 -12.91
N GLN A 40 13.68 -3.64 -13.48
CA GLN A 40 14.91 -2.91 -13.17
C GLN A 40 15.07 -2.60 -11.68
N SER A 41 13.98 -2.43 -10.94
CA SER A 41 14.01 -2.22 -9.50
C SER A 41 14.65 -3.38 -8.73
N LEU A 42 14.62 -4.60 -9.29
CA LEU A 42 15.19 -5.80 -8.69
C LEU A 42 16.73 -5.84 -8.79
N LEU A 43 17.34 -5.08 -9.71
CA LEU A 43 18.79 -5.01 -9.85
C LEU A 43 19.48 -4.51 -8.57
N TYR A 44 18.78 -3.68 -7.78
CA TYR A 44 19.26 -3.24 -6.47
C TYR A 44 19.62 -4.42 -5.54
N PHE A 45 18.89 -5.53 -5.66
CA PHE A 45 19.02 -6.68 -4.77
C PHE A 45 20.09 -7.70 -5.20
N ALA A 46 20.70 -7.52 -6.37
CA ALA A 46 21.68 -8.49 -6.93
C ALA A 46 22.91 -8.71 -6.04
N SER A 47 23.26 -7.74 -5.19
CA SER A 47 24.41 -7.84 -4.27
C SER A 47 24.06 -8.46 -2.91
N PHE A 48 22.80 -8.79 -2.64
CA PHE A 48 22.37 -9.37 -1.38
C PHE A 48 22.30 -10.90 -1.46
N PRO A 49 23.20 -11.66 -0.81
CA PRO A 49 23.21 -13.12 -0.89
C PRO A 49 22.02 -13.77 -0.18
N ASN A 50 21.36 -13.04 0.70
CA ASN A 50 20.15 -13.44 1.44
C ASN A 50 18.84 -12.98 0.77
N TYR A 51 18.91 -12.55 -0.50
CA TYR A 51 17.73 -12.23 -1.33
C TYR A 51 17.45 -13.34 -2.34
N LYS A 52 16.21 -13.79 -2.41
CA LYS A 52 15.74 -14.74 -3.41
C LYS A 52 14.52 -14.19 -4.13
N PHE A 53 14.59 -14.09 -5.44
CA PHE A 53 13.46 -13.73 -6.29
C PHE A 53 12.93 -14.95 -7.05
N ILE A 54 11.61 -15.09 -7.07
CA ILE A 54 10.88 -16.12 -7.81
C ILE A 54 9.87 -15.42 -8.73
N ASN A 55 10.11 -15.50 -10.04
CA ASN A 55 9.16 -15.00 -11.02
C ASN A 55 8.05 -16.03 -11.21
N ALA A 56 6.91 -15.81 -10.56
CA ALA A 56 5.76 -16.69 -10.63
C ALA A 56 4.48 -15.95 -10.19
N ASP A 57 3.35 -16.41 -10.68
CA ASP A 57 2.05 -15.98 -10.17
C ASP A 57 1.72 -16.73 -8.86
N VAL A 58 1.17 -16.00 -7.89
CA VAL A 58 0.80 -16.59 -6.59
C VAL A 58 -0.34 -17.61 -6.72
N THR A 59 -1.06 -17.59 -7.82
CA THR A 59 -2.18 -18.52 -8.12
C THR A 59 -1.74 -19.75 -8.92
N ASP A 60 -0.47 -19.80 -9.35
CA ASP A 60 0.06 -20.86 -10.21
C ASP A 60 -0.08 -22.25 -9.60
N HIS A 61 -0.37 -23.21 -10.47
CA HIS A 61 -0.51 -24.63 -10.11
C HIS A 61 -1.49 -24.87 -8.95
N ASN A 62 -2.58 -24.12 -8.92
CA ASN A 62 -3.58 -24.19 -7.85
C ASN A 62 -2.94 -23.96 -6.47
N TYR A 63 -2.11 -22.89 -6.37
CA TYR A 63 -1.43 -22.42 -5.16
C TYR A 63 -0.31 -23.34 -4.59
N LYS A 64 0.06 -24.44 -5.22
CA LYS A 64 1.07 -25.38 -4.71
C LYS A 64 2.44 -24.74 -4.46
N LEU A 65 2.86 -23.82 -5.34
CA LEU A 65 4.09 -23.06 -5.12
C LEU A 65 3.96 -22.17 -3.87
N LEU A 66 2.85 -21.44 -3.74
CA LEU A 66 2.59 -20.58 -2.59
C LEU A 66 2.60 -21.37 -1.28
N GLU A 67 1.90 -22.50 -1.21
CA GLU A 67 1.88 -23.38 -0.03
C GLU A 67 3.28 -23.83 0.38
N LYS A 68 4.11 -24.24 -0.60
CA LYS A 68 5.50 -24.58 -0.37
C LYS A 68 6.28 -23.44 0.23
N LEU A 69 6.19 -22.24 -0.37
CA LEU A 69 6.91 -21.05 0.08
C LEU A 69 6.47 -20.61 1.49
N VAL A 70 5.18 -20.68 1.81
CA VAL A 70 4.68 -20.40 3.16
C VAL A 70 5.29 -21.35 4.18
N LYS A 71 5.39 -22.64 3.86
CA LYS A 71 6.01 -23.65 4.76
C LYS A 71 7.52 -23.43 4.97
N GLU A 72 8.23 -22.94 3.96
CA GLU A 72 9.68 -22.72 3.97
C GLU A 72 10.12 -21.43 4.68
N ASN A 73 9.20 -20.50 4.98
CA ASN A 73 9.48 -19.20 5.58
C ASN A 73 8.88 -19.08 6.99
N ASP A 74 9.44 -18.19 7.81
CA ASP A 74 9.05 -17.99 9.21
C ASP A 74 8.01 -16.88 9.38
N ILE A 75 8.00 -15.89 8.47
CA ILE A 75 7.13 -14.71 8.50
C ILE A 75 6.56 -14.52 7.09
N ILE A 76 5.27 -14.25 7.00
CA ILE A 76 4.58 -14.09 5.71
C ILE A 76 3.99 -12.67 5.62
N ILE A 77 4.37 -11.95 4.57
CA ILE A 77 3.86 -10.60 4.27
C ILE A 77 3.25 -10.62 2.86
N PRO A 78 1.94 -10.84 2.74
CA PRO A 78 1.29 -10.99 1.44
C PRO A 78 0.91 -9.62 0.86
N LEU A 79 1.76 -9.09 -0.06
CA LEU A 79 1.54 -7.83 -0.75
C LEU A 79 0.98 -8.00 -2.17
N ALA A 80 0.99 -9.22 -2.75
CA ALA A 80 0.44 -9.47 -4.07
C ALA A 80 -1.05 -9.06 -4.13
N CYS A 81 -1.38 -8.15 -5.03
CA CYS A 81 -2.71 -7.55 -5.07
C CYS A 81 -2.98 -6.90 -6.43
N LEU A 82 -4.17 -7.12 -6.96
CA LEU A 82 -4.71 -6.28 -8.03
C LEU A 82 -5.19 -4.97 -7.39
N VAL A 83 -4.52 -3.85 -7.66
CA VAL A 83 -4.68 -2.60 -6.91
C VAL A 83 -5.59 -1.61 -7.62
N GLY A 84 -6.52 -1.04 -6.86
CA GLY A 84 -7.38 0.06 -7.30
C GLY A 84 -8.74 -0.37 -7.84
N ALA A 85 -9.75 0.47 -7.59
CA ALA A 85 -11.13 0.21 -7.98
C ALA A 85 -11.31 0.01 -9.49
N PRO A 86 -10.71 0.83 -10.39
CA PRO A 86 -10.92 0.66 -11.83
C PRO A 86 -10.48 -0.71 -12.34
N LEU A 87 -9.28 -1.17 -11.94
CA LEU A 87 -8.73 -2.43 -12.41
C LEU A 87 -9.48 -3.65 -11.85
N CYS A 88 -9.84 -3.60 -10.56
CA CYS A 88 -10.61 -4.67 -9.92
C CYS A 88 -12.05 -4.75 -10.45
N ASN A 89 -12.69 -3.62 -10.71
CA ASN A 89 -14.03 -3.59 -11.29
C ASN A 89 -14.04 -4.11 -12.73
N ALA A 90 -12.99 -3.85 -13.51
CA ALA A 90 -12.81 -4.40 -14.86
C ALA A 90 -12.54 -5.92 -14.85
N ASN A 91 -11.95 -6.45 -13.77
CA ASN A 91 -11.53 -7.84 -13.66
C ASN A 91 -11.94 -8.44 -12.29
N PRO A 92 -13.25 -8.51 -11.96
CA PRO A 92 -13.69 -8.88 -10.62
C PRO A 92 -13.28 -10.31 -10.22
N LYS A 93 -13.36 -11.28 -11.15
CA LYS A 93 -12.94 -12.66 -10.88
C LYS A 93 -11.47 -12.74 -10.51
N LEU A 94 -10.59 -12.08 -11.27
CA LEU A 94 -9.16 -12.04 -10.98
C LEU A 94 -8.86 -11.31 -9.67
N ALA A 95 -9.62 -10.25 -9.37
CA ALA A 95 -9.49 -9.54 -8.10
C ALA A 95 -9.83 -10.47 -6.90
N TRP A 96 -10.88 -11.26 -6.96
CA TRP A 96 -11.20 -12.24 -5.92
C TRP A 96 -10.13 -13.33 -5.77
N GLU A 97 -9.58 -13.84 -6.88
CA GLU A 97 -8.51 -14.84 -6.84
C GLU A 97 -7.23 -14.29 -6.21
N ILE A 98 -6.78 -13.09 -6.64
CA ILE A 98 -5.52 -12.51 -6.17
C ILE A 98 -5.67 -11.83 -4.81
N ASN A 99 -6.73 -11.05 -4.57
CA ASN A 99 -6.81 -10.22 -3.37
C ASN A 99 -7.38 -10.96 -2.15
N HIS A 100 -8.12 -12.05 -2.37
CA HIS A 100 -8.76 -12.78 -1.28
C HIS A 100 -8.30 -14.24 -1.22
N LYS A 101 -8.49 -15.03 -2.28
CA LYS A 101 -8.30 -16.48 -2.22
C LYS A 101 -6.86 -16.89 -1.88
N HIS A 102 -5.84 -16.20 -2.44
CA HIS A 102 -4.46 -16.51 -2.08
C HIS A 102 -4.15 -16.20 -0.60
N ILE A 103 -4.81 -15.17 0.00
CA ILE A 103 -4.70 -14.89 1.43
C ILE A 103 -5.32 -16.00 2.27
N ASN A 104 -6.49 -16.48 1.85
CA ASN A 104 -7.15 -17.63 2.50
C ASN A 104 -6.25 -18.87 2.47
N VAL A 105 -5.62 -19.17 1.34
CA VAL A 105 -4.64 -20.27 1.24
C VAL A 105 -3.46 -20.07 2.20
N ILE A 106 -2.89 -18.86 2.27
CA ILE A 106 -1.81 -18.56 3.21
C ILE A 106 -2.25 -18.85 4.65
N CYS A 107 -3.40 -18.33 5.08
CA CYS A 107 -3.92 -18.52 6.44
C CYS A 107 -4.14 -20.02 6.77
N ASN A 108 -4.58 -20.82 5.80
CA ASN A 108 -4.81 -22.25 6.00
C ASN A 108 -3.53 -23.07 6.16
N VAL A 109 -2.39 -22.62 5.59
CA VAL A 109 -1.14 -23.39 5.60
C VAL A 109 -0.02 -22.78 6.43
N ALA A 110 -0.23 -21.59 7.00
CA ALA A 110 0.79 -20.85 7.75
C ALA A 110 1.14 -21.47 9.11
N ASP A 111 0.29 -22.31 9.68
CA ASP A 111 0.55 -23.12 10.86
C ASP A 111 1.14 -22.33 12.06
N GLY A 112 0.43 -21.28 12.50
CA GLY A 112 0.81 -20.41 13.61
C GLY A 112 1.91 -19.39 13.32
N LYS A 113 2.46 -19.34 12.10
CA LYS A 113 3.49 -18.34 11.70
C LYS A 113 2.91 -16.94 11.63
N PRO A 114 3.72 -15.90 11.88
CA PRO A 114 3.33 -14.52 11.65
C PRO A 114 2.85 -14.25 10.23
N VAL A 115 1.60 -13.80 10.11
CA VAL A 115 1.01 -13.25 8.88
C VAL A 115 0.68 -11.79 9.15
N ILE A 116 1.27 -10.87 8.35
CA ILE A 116 1.05 -9.42 8.48
C ILE A 116 0.55 -8.90 7.14
N TYR A 117 -0.74 -8.57 7.08
CA TYR A 117 -1.45 -8.29 5.83
C TYR A 117 -1.82 -6.81 5.68
N PRO A 118 -1.47 -6.16 4.56
CA PRO A 118 -1.98 -4.84 4.25
C PRO A 118 -3.38 -4.94 3.64
N THR A 119 -4.36 -4.40 4.32
CA THR A 119 -5.67 -4.07 3.81
C THR A 119 -5.75 -2.57 3.49
N THR A 120 -6.90 -1.94 3.54
CA THR A 120 -7.08 -0.58 3.05
C THR A 120 -8.15 0.19 3.81
N ASN A 121 -7.95 1.48 4.05
CA ASN A 121 -8.99 2.38 4.53
C ASN A 121 -10.17 2.50 3.55
N SER A 122 -10.04 2.04 2.30
CA SER A 122 -11.15 1.98 1.34
C SER A 122 -12.33 1.14 1.84
N GLY A 123 -12.09 0.25 2.80
CA GLY A 123 -13.13 -0.53 3.46
C GLY A 123 -14.18 0.33 4.16
N TYR A 124 -13.84 1.53 4.62
CA TYR A 124 -14.78 2.45 5.27
C TYR A 124 -15.81 3.06 4.30
N GLY A 125 -15.51 3.10 3.00
CA GLY A 125 -16.40 3.66 1.98
C GLY A 125 -16.64 5.15 2.15
N ILE A 126 -17.89 5.56 2.39
CA ILE A 126 -18.25 6.91 2.82
C ILE A 126 -18.41 6.85 4.34
N GLY A 127 -17.45 7.42 5.05
CA GLY A 127 -17.49 7.50 6.50
C GLY A 127 -18.60 8.42 7.01
N GLY A 128 -18.96 8.24 8.28
CA GLY A 128 -19.91 9.11 8.94
C GLY A 128 -19.36 10.51 9.25
N LYS A 129 -20.06 11.27 10.11
CA LYS A 129 -19.63 12.61 10.53
C LYS A 129 -18.40 12.62 11.44
N GLY A 130 -18.00 11.45 12.01
CA GLY A 130 -16.87 11.30 12.92
C GLY A 130 -15.63 10.69 12.25
N MET A 131 -14.58 10.49 13.05
CA MET A 131 -13.40 9.72 12.64
C MET A 131 -13.73 8.24 12.62
N CYS A 132 -13.28 7.55 11.58
CA CYS A 132 -13.30 6.09 11.49
C CYS A 132 -12.12 5.52 12.29
N ASP A 133 -12.39 4.56 13.14
CA ASP A 133 -11.42 3.72 13.82
C ASP A 133 -11.59 2.25 13.41
N GLU A 134 -10.83 1.36 14.02
CA GLU A 134 -10.87 -0.07 13.67
C GLU A 134 -12.18 -0.76 14.04
N SER A 135 -12.98 -0.19 14.93
CA SER A 135 -14.33 -0.66 15.32
C SER A 135 -15.43 -0.16 14.39
N SER A 136 -15.15 0.86 13.60
CA SER A 136 -16.11 1.46 12.68
C SER A 136 -16.59 0.47 11.62
N PRO A 137 -17.87 0.51 11.25
CA PRO A 137 -18.42 -0.40 10.25
C PRO A 137 -17.75 -0.20 8.89
N LEU A 138 -17.56 -1.32 8.18
CA LEU A 138 -17.01 -1.33 6.83
C LEU A 138 -18.14 -1.36 5.80
N ASN A 139 -18.07 -0.47 4.82
CA ASN A 139 -19.01 -0.37 3.71
C ASN A 139 -18.23 -0.12 2.40
N PRO A 140 -17.48 -1.11 1.89
CA PRO A 140 -16.67 -0.96 0.70
C PRO A 140 -17.53 -0.66 -0.54
N LEU A 141 -17.06 0.28 -1.38
CA LEU A 141 -17.79 0.78 -2.57
C LEU A 141 -17.26 0.18 -3.89
N SER A 142 -16.35 -0.78 -3.83
CA SER A 142 -15.71 -1.35 -5.01
C SER A 142 -15.30 -2.81 -4.76
N VAL A 143 -15.15 -3.58 -5.84
CA VAL A 143 -14.61 -4.94 -5.80
C VAL A 143 -13.24 -4.98 -5.10
N TYR A 144 -12.40 -3.95 -5.28
CA TYR A 144 -11.15 -3.82 -4.54
C TYR A 144 -11.38 -3.81 -3.03
N GLY A 145 -12.25 -2.92 -2.55
CA GLY A 145 -12.57 -2.81 -1.12
C GLY A 145 -13.19 -4.10 -0.57
N GLU A 146 -14.14 -4.70 -1.29
CA GLU A 146 -14.81 -5.95 -0.90
C GLU A 146 -13.81 -7.10 -0.73
N THR A 147 -12.93 -7.32 -1.70
CA THR A 147 -11.93 -8.39 -1.67
C THR A 147 -10.93 -8.19 -0.54
N LYS A 148 -10.51 -6.93 -0.28
CA LYS A 148 -9.59 -6.59 0.82
C LYS A 148 -10.23 -6.80 2.19
N VAL A 149 -11.50 -6.45 2.37
CA VAL A 149 -12.26 -6.67 3.61
C VAL A 149 -12.49 -8.17 3.85
N ALA A 150 -12.78 -8.95 2.82
CA ALA A 150 -12.92 -10.40 2.95
C ALA A 150 -11.60 -11.05 3.43
N ALA A 151 -10.49 -10.69 2.79
CA ALA A 151 -9.17 -11.18 3.19
C ALA A 151 -8.73 -10.72 4.60
N GLU A 152 -9.10 -9.51 5.00
CA GLU A 152 -8.88 -9.01 6.37
C GLU A 152 -9.51 -9.94 7.41
N LYS A 153 -10.76 -10.36 7.17
CA LYS A 153 -11.47 -11.29 8.05
C LYS A 153 -10.75 -12.63 8.18
N ASP A 154 -10.25 -13.18 7.08
CA ASP A 154 -9.51 -14.45 7.10
C ASP A 154 -8.22 -14.31 7.93
N VAL A 155 -7.47 -13.22 7.73
CA VAL A 155 -6.24 -12.96 8.48
C VAL A 155 -6.51 -12.82 9.99
N ILE A 156 -7.57 -12.11 10.37
CA ILE A 156 -7.92 -11.94 11.79
C ILE A 156 -8.41 -13.26 12.41
N ASN A 157 -9.21 -14.03 11.68
CA ASN A 157 -9.66 -15.35 12.13
C ASN A 157 -8.47 -16.31 12.33
N TYR A 158 -7.43 -16.20 11.50
CA TYR A 158 -6.18 -16.94 11.66
C TYR A 158 -5.36 -16.47 12.89
N GLY A 159 -5.58 -15.26 13.37
CA GLY A 159 -4.79 -14.62 14.43
C GLY A 159 -3.58 -13.83 13.92
N GLY A 160 -3.59 -13.42 12.65
CA GLY A 160 -2.61 -12.53 12.03
C GLY A 160 -2.80 -11.07 12.44
N ILE A 161 -2.06 -10.18 11.77
CA ILE A 161 -2.20 -8.72 11.90
C ILE A 161 -2.71 -8.16 10.57
N ALA A 162 -3.71 -7.29 10.61
CA ALA A 162 -4.21 -6.58 9.45
C ALA A 162 -3.95 -5.07 9.58
N TYR A 163 -3.34 -4.47 8.55
CA TYR A 163 -3.06 -3.05 8.45
C TYR A 163 -3.98 -2.39 7.42
N ARG A 164 -4.94 -1.58 7.86
CA ARG A 164 -5.75 -0.73 6.99
C ARG A 164 -4.92 0.48 6.59
N LEU A 165 -4.24 0.39 5.44
CA LEU A 165 -3.36 1.44 4.96
C LEU A 165 -4.16 2.66 4.49
N ALA A 166 -3.68 3.83 4.87
CA ALA A 166 -4.04 5.11 4.29
C ALA A 166 -3.56 5.20 2.82
N THR A 167 -3.83 6.30 2.14
CA THR A 167 -3.32 6.57 0.79
C THR A 167 -1.80 6.72 0.85
N VAL A 168 -1.10 5.71 0.36
CA VAL A 168 0.37 5.66 0.43
C VAL A 168 0.98 6.57 -0.63
N PHE A 169 2.06 7.29 -0.27
CA PHE A 169 2.80 8.18 -1.16
C PHE A 169 4.32 8.12 -0.87
N GLY A 170 5.13 8.84 -1.67
CA GLY A 170 6.58 8.90 -1.52
C GLY A 170 7.33 8.13 -2.61
N SER A 171 8.66 8.09 -2.55
CA SER A 171 9.50 7.37 -3.51
C SER A 171 9.72 5.91 -3.13
N SER A 172 9.92 5.08 -4.13
CA SER A 172 10.26 3.67 -3.98
C SER A 172 11.13 3.22 -5.15
N LEU A 173 11.92 2.14 -4.97
CA LEU A 173 12.68 1.52 -6.04
C LEU A 173 11.79 1.12 -7.22
N ARG A 174 10.58 0.64 -6.94
CA ARG A 174 9.53 0.47 -7.93
C ARG A 174 8.54 1.61 -7.78
N MET A 175 8.77 2.69 -8.50
CA MET A 175 7.98 3.93 -8.40
C MET A 175 6.55 3.75 -8.93
N ARG A 176 5.61 4.51 -8.36
CA ARG A 176 4.22 4.62 -8.82
C ARG A 176 3.78 6.08 -8.88
N LEU A 177 3.69 6.62 -10.09
CA LEU A 177 3.22 7.99 -10.35
C LEU A 177 1.69 8.10 -10.47
N ASP A 178 0.98 6.97 -10.42
CA ASP A 178 -0.48 6.90 -10.45
C ASP A 178 -1.13 7.00 -9.05
N LEU A 179 -0.34 7.05 -7.97
CA LEU A 179 -0.85 7.29 -6.61
C LEU A 179 -1.17 8.77 -6.40
N LEU A 180 -2.26 9.07 -5.70
CA LEU A 180 -2.87 10.41 -5.65
C LEU A 180 -1.88 11.55 -5.37
N VAL A 181 -1.08 11.47 -4.29
CA VAL A 181 -0.10 12.52 -3.96
C VAL A 181 1.00 12.57 -5.02
N ASN A 182 1.52 11.40 -5.43
CA ASN A 182 2.57 11.29 -6.43
C ASN A 182 2.11 11.85 -7.79
N ASP A 183 0.86 11.53 -8.21
CA ASP A 183 0.27 12.03 -9.45
C ASP A 183 0.06 13.53 -9.42
N PHE A 184 -0.42 14.07 -8.29
CA PHE A 184 -0.63 15.51 -8.15
C PHE A 184 0.69 16.30 -8.22
N VAL A 185 1.74 15.84 -7.51
CA VAL A 185 3.07 16.48 -7.60
C VAL A 185 3.64 16.34 -8.99
N TRP A 186 3.48 15.18 -9.62
CA TRP A 186 3.94 14.93 -10.99
C TRP A 186 3.28 15.89 -11.99
N LYS A 187 1.94 16.00 -11.96
CA LYS A 187 1.17 16.92 -12.81
C LYS A 187 1.53 18.38 -12.53
N ALA A 188 1.67 18.76 -11.26
CA ALA A 188 2.08 20.10 -10.89
C ALA A 188 3.42 20.51 -11.52
N LYS A 189 4.39 19.59 -11.55
CA LYS A 189 5.71 19.82 -12.15
C LYS A 189 5.70 19.77 -13.69
N ARG A 190 4.95 18.82 -14.26
CA ARG A 190 4.92 18.58 -15.70
C ARG A 190 4.00 19.56 -16.43
N ASP A 191 2.79 19.73 -15.92
CA ASP A 191 1.69 20.43 -16.61
C ASP A 191 1.44 21.83 -16.03
N GLY A 192 2.00 22.14 -14.86
CA GLY A 192 1.75 23.40 -14.14
C GLY A 192 0.33 23.53 -13.59
N SER A 193 -0.51 22.50 -13.73
CA SER A 193 -1.90 22.53 -13.30
C SER A 193 -2.40 21.18 -12.79
N ILE A 194 -3.42 21.23 -11.91
CA ILE A 194 -4.17 20.08 -11.42
C ILE A 194 -5.66 20.36 -11.59
N VAL A 195 -6.38 19.43 -12.20
CA VAL A 195 -7.85 19.47 -12.27
C VAL A 195 -8.41 18.57 -11.19
N LEU A 196 -9.26 19.14 -10.32
CA LEU A 196 -9.90 18.44 -9.21
C LEU A 196 -11.37 18.19 -9.54
N PHE A 197 -11.78 16.92 -9.46
CA PHE A 197 -13.18 16.51 -9.39
C PHE A 197 -13.51 16.17 -7.95
N GLU A 198 -14.64 16.69 -7.44
CA GLU A 198 -15.09 16.44 -6.06
C GLU A 198 -13.95 16.70 -5.05
N GLY A 199 -13.36 17.89 -5.12
CA GLY A 199 -12.18 18.30 -4.32
C GLY A 199 -12.38 18.22 -2.80
N HIS A 200 -13.63 18.13 -2.33
CA HIS A 200 -14.02 18.04 -0.91
C HIS A 200 -13.86 16.65 -0.30
N PHE A 201 -13.66 15.59 -1.09
CA PHE A 201 -13.47 14.24 -0.55
C PHE A 201 -12.17 14.13 0.24
N ARG A 202 -12.30 13.60 1.47
CA ARG A 202 -11.21 13.46 2.43
C ARG A 202 -10.52 12.10 2.31
N ARG A 203 -9.23 12.11 2.56
CA ARG A 203 -8.38 10.93 2.65
C ARG A 203 -7.40 11.09 3.79
N ASN A 204 -6.98 9.98 4.37
CA ASN A 204 -5.79 9.92 5.19
C ASN A 204 -4.60 9.53 4.31
N TYR A 205 -3.41 10.04 4.62
CA TYR A 205 -2.18 9.81 3.85
C TYR A 205 -1.09 9.22 4.73
N ILE A 206 -0.13 8.51 4.12
CA ILE A 206 1.02 7.91 4.80
C ILE A 206 2.20 7.77 3.85
N HIS A 207 3.41 8.08 4.30
CA HIS A 207 4.61 7.86 3.51
C HIS A 207 4.96 6.38 3.43
N VAL A 208 5.45 5.91 2.25
CA VAL A 208 5.77 4.49 2.02
C VAL A 208 6.79 3.94 3.02
N MET A 209 7.76 4.74 3.45
CA MET A 209 8.75 4.33 4.46
C MET A 209 8.15 4.18 5.85
N ASP A 210 7.11 4.94 6.20
CA ASP A 210 6.40 4.74 7.46
C ASP A 210 5.52 3.48 7.41
N VAL A 211 4.97 3.13 6.24
CA VAL A 211 4.34 1.81 6.04
C VAL A 211 5.36 0.69 6.26
N VAL A 212 6.57 0.79 5.70
CA VAL A 212 7.66 -0.18 5.92
C VAL A 212 8.03 -0.26 7.40
N ASN A 213 8.12 0.88 8.08
CA ASN A 213 8.38 0.94 9.52
C ASN A 213 7.25 0.29 10.35
N ALA A 214 5.99 0.41 9.92
CA ALA A 214 4.87 -0.28 10.56
C ALA A 214 4.99 -1.80 10.41
N PHE A 215 5.39 -2.31 9.23
CA PHE A 215 5.65 -3.75 9.06
C PHE A 215 6.79 -4.24 9.94
N THR A 216 7.90 -3.53 10.02
CA THR A 216 9.02 -3.91 10.91
C THR A 216 8.63 -3.84 12.38
N HIS A 217 7.81 -2.86 12.77
CA HIS A 217 7.24 -2.78 14.12
C HIS A 217 6.36 -4.00 14.43
N ALA A 218 5.49 -4.42 13.50
CA ALA A 218 4.67 -5.63 13.67
C ALA A 218 5.50 -6.90 13.79
N ILE A 219 6.57 -7.05 13.00
CA ILE A 219 7.49 -8.19 13.10
C ILE A 219 8.10 -8.28 14.50
N ASN A 220 8.56 -7.14 15.03
CA ASN A 220 9.24 -7.07 16.33
C ASN A 220 8.27 -7.24 17.51
N ASN A 221 7.02 -6.84 17.36
CA ASN A 221 6.00 -6.86 18.42
C ASN A 221 4.84 -7.83 18.13
N TYR A 222 5.06 -8.83 17.26
CA TYR A 222 3.99 -9.70 16.76
C TYR A 222 3.15 -10.33 17.88
N GLY A 223 3.80 -10.79 18.94
CA GLY A 223 3.11 -11.44 20.07
C GLY A 223 2.04 -10.56 20.75
N ALA A 224 2.32 -9.27 20.88
CA ALA A 224 1.39 -8.30 21.49
C ALA A 224 0.34 -7.78 20.49
N MET A 225 0.65 -7.79 19.19
CA MET A 225 -0.20 -7.19 18.14
C MET A 225 -1.09 -8.20 17.42
N ARG A 226 -0.79 -9.50 17.48
CA ARG A 226 -1.50 -10.54 16.73
C ARG A 226 -3.01 -10.54 17.01
N GLY A 227 -3.80 -10.93 16.02
CA GLY A 227 -5.26 -10.97 16.11
C GLY A 227 -5.93 -9.60 16.07
N ASN A 228 -5.18 -8.54 15.74
CA ASN A 228 -5.71 -7.18 15.71
C ASN A 228 -5.62 -6.54 14.34
N ILE A 229 -6.54 -5.58 14.11
CA ILE A 229 -6.55 -4.66 13.00
C ILE A 229 -6.01 -3.33 13.49
N PHE A 230 -5.23 -2.64 12.65
CA PHE A 230 -4.73 -1.30 12.92
C PHE A 230 -4.87 -0.41 11.68
N ASN A 231 -5.33 0.81 11.85
CA ASN A 231 -5.20 1.84 10.85
C ASN A 231 -3.74 2.31 10.78
N VAL A 232 -3.23 2.48 9.57
CA VAL A 232 -1.84 2.92 9.34
C VAL A 232 -1.87 4.16 8.48
N GLY A 233 -1.72 5.31 9.12
CA GLY A 233 -1.81 6.62 8.50
C GLY A 233 -1.04 7.69 9.28
N LEU A 234 -1.01 8.89 8.74
CA LEU A 234 -0.45 10.07 9.38
C LEU A 234 -1.61 10.89 9.98
N SER A 235 -1.71 10.94 11.31
CA SER A 235 -2.84 11.57 12.01
C SER A 235 -2.99 13.05 11.68
N SER A 236 -1.90 13.75 11.33
CA SER A 236 -1.90 15.15 10.86
C SER A 236 -2.28 15.32 9.38
N ALA A 237 -2.49 14.23 8.62
CA ALA A 237 -2.77 14.28 7.19
C ALA A 237 -4.12 13.62 6.83
N ASN A 238 -5.17 13.99 7.54
CA ASN A 238 -6.55 13.76 7.14
C ASN A 238 -7.04 15.00 6.36
N LEU A 239 -6.82 15.01 5.04
CA LEU A 239 -7.03 16.18 4.19
C LEU A 239 -8.02 15.89 3.06
N THR A 240 -8.73 16.91 2.62
CA THR A 240 -9.45 16.90 1.35
C THR A 240 -8.46 16.91 0.17
N LYS A 241 -8.92 16.53 -1.02
CA LYS A 241 -8.08 16.65 -2.22
C LYS A 241 -7.69 18.10 -2.53
N LEU A 242 -8.57 19.06 -2.20
CA LEU A 242 -8.27 20.48 -2.36
C LEU A 242 -7.16 20.93 -1.41
N GLU A 243 -7.25 20.58 -0.12
CA GLU A 243 -6.20 20.89 0.86
C GLU A 243 -4.87 20.25 0.49
N LEU A 244 -4.87 18.99 -0.03
CA LEU A 244 -3.67 18.36 -0.58
C LEU A 244 -3.09 19.17 -1.74
N ALA A 245 -3.91 19.61 -2.69
CA ALA A 245 -3.45 20.42 -3.82
C ALA A 245 -2.89 21.77 -3.36
N GLN A 246 -3.49 22.38 -2.34
CA GLN A 246 -2.98 23.61 -1.72
C GLN A 246 -1.63 23.38 -1.03
N LYS A 247 -1.47 22.27 -0.32
CA LYS A 247 -0.18 21.88 0.26
C LYS A 247 0.91 21.71 -0.80
N ILE A 248 0.59 21.08 -1.93
CA ILE A 248 1.54 20.96 -3.05
C ILE A 248 1.88 22.33 -3.63
N LYS A 249 0.92 23.25 -3.71
CA LYS A 249 1.14 24.62 -4.18
C LYS A 249 2.09 25.42 -3.29
N GLU A 250 2.15 25.15 -1.98
CA GLU A 250 3.12 25.77 -1.08
C GLU A 250 4.59 25.45 -1.53
N HIS A 251 4.82 24.27 -2.12
CA HIS A 251 6.11 23.84 -2.64
C HIS A 251 6.32 24.16 -4.13
N ILE A 252 5.22 24.36 -4.89
CA ILE A 252 5.24 24.70 -6.32
C ILE A 252 4.32 25.91 -6.53
N PRO A 253 4.79 27.16 -6.21
CA PRO A 253 3.93 28.36 -6.21
C PRO A 253 3.26 28.67 -7.56
N SER A 254 3.87 28.22 -8.67
CA SER A 254 3.32 28.39 -10.02
C SER A 254 2.14 27.47 -10.34
N LEU A 255 1.81 26.52 -9.46
CA LEU A 255 0.72 25.57 -9.68
C LEU A 255 -0.63 26.26 -9.78
N VAL A 256 -1.39 25.95 -10.86
CA VAL A 256 -2.77 26.33 -11.04
C VAL A 256 -3.68 25.19 -10.59
N ILE A 257 -4.57 25.44 -9.64
CA ILE A 257 -5.57 24.46 -9.17
C ILE A 257 -6.91 24.81 -9.82
N ILE A 258 -7.48 23.87 -10.57
CA ILE A 258 -8.74 24.03 -11.28
C ILE A 258 -9.77 23.09 -10.64
N SER A 259 -10.78 23.64 -9.99
CA SER A 259 -11.92 22.84 -9.52
C SER A 259 -12.94 22.72 -10.66
N SER A 260 -13.30 21.49 -11.02
CA SER A 260 -14.31 21.21 -12.04
C SER A 260 -15.61 20.77 -11.38
N GLU A 261 -16.71 21.39 -11.76
CA GLU A 261 -18.07 20.99 -11.36
C GLU A 261 -18.62 19.89 -12.28
N VAL A 262 -18.00 19.67 -13.42
CA VAL A 262 -18.39 18.66 -14.42
C VAL A 262 -17.43 17.48 -14.37
N GLY A 263 -17.97 16.29 -14.16
CA GLY A 263 -17.21 15.05 -13.99
C GLY A 263 -17.35 14.51 -12.57
N GLN A 264 -16.97 13.26 -12.37
CA GLN A 264 -16.99 12.58 -11.08
C GLN A 264 -15.65 11.90 -10.82
N ASP A 265 -15.24 11.88 -9.57
CA ASP A 265 -14.15 11.00 -9.13
C ASP A 265 -14.66 9.53 -9.17
N PRO A 266 -14.02 8.64 -9.92
CA PRO A 266 -14.38 7.22 -9.89
C PRO A 266 -14.20 6.61 -8.49
N ASP A 267 -13.44 7.26 -7.61
CA ASP A 267 -13.16 6.86 -6.24
C ASP A 267 -13.89 7.77 -5.23
N LYS A 268 -15.17 7.47 -5.01
CA LYS A 268 -16.10 8.28 -4.16
C LYS A 268 -15.89 8.13 -2.65
N ARG A 269 -14.74 7.65 -2.21
CA ARG A 269 -14.44 7.50 -0.77
C ARG A 269 -14.32 8.87 -0.08
N ASP A 270 -14.93 9.00 1.08
CA ASP A 270 -14.83 10.19 1.93
C ASP A 270 -14.85 9.80 3.41
N TYR A 271 -13.70 9.90 4.09
CA TYR A 271 -13.56 9.54 5.50
C TYR A 271 -12.41 10.28 6.18
N LEU A 272 -12.54 10.44 7.50
CA LEU A 272 -11.44 10.76 8.42
C LEU A 272 -11.04 9.50 9.17
N VAL A 273 -9.76 9.33 9.47
CA VAL A 273 -9.25 8.09 10.10
C VAL A 273 -8.43 8.42 11.33
N SER A 274 -8.74 7.73 12.46
CA SER A 274 -7.88 7.69 13.64
C SER A 274 -6.82 6.60 13.48
N ASN A 275 -5.58 6.93 13.79
CA ASN A 275 -4.44 6.00 13.82
C ASN A 275 -3.96 5.71 15.25
N GLU A 276 -4.69 6.19 16.26
CA GLU A 276 -4.31 6.15 17.68
C GLU A 276 -4.05 4.73 18.19
N LYS A 277 -4.79 3.72 17.69
CA LYS A 277 -4.61 2.34 18.11
C LYS A 277 -3.21 1.82 17.78
N LEU A 278 -2.68 2.09 16.59
CA LEU A 278 -1.31 1.72 16.22
C LEU A 278 -0.29 2.58 16.97
N GLU A 279 -0.54 3.88 17.09
CA GLU A 279 0.34 4.81 17.83
C GLU A 279 0.48 4.39 19.29
N SER A 280 -0.60 3.88 19.93
CA SER A 280 -0.58 3.38 21.31
C SER A 280 0.33 2.14 21.51
N THR A 281 0.71 1.44 20.44
CA THR A 281 1.68 0.33 20.52
C THR A 281 3.13 0.79 20.59
N GLY A 282 3.39 2.10 20.57
CA GLY A 282 4.73 2.70 20.54
C GLY A 282 5.27 2.93 19.12
N TRP A 283 4.47 2.69 18.09
CA TRP A 283 4.80 3.10 16.72
C TRP A 283 4.37 4.55 16.47
N SER A 284 5.14 5.27 15.68
CA SER A 284 4.73 6.58 15.17
C SER A 284 5.32 6.83 13.78
N PRO A 285 4.58 7.53 12.88
CA PRO A 285 5.12 7.96 11.61
C PRO A 285 6.26 8.97 11.83
N LYS A 286 7.26 8.94 10.96
CA LYS A 286 8.45 9.80 11.05
C LYS A 286 8.50 10.85 9.96
N LEU A 287 7.77 10.64 8.86
CA LEU A 287 7.80 11.51 7.68
C LEU A 287 6.48 12.27 7.56
N THR A 288 6.59 13.56 7.34
CA THR A 288 5.44 14.43 7.09
C THR A 288 4.99 14.37 5.64
N LEU A 289 3.80 14.91 5.35
CA LEU A 289 3.35 15.10 3.98
C LEU A 289 4.28 16.01 3.18
N ASP A 290 4.79 17.07 3.82
CA ASP A 290 5.74 18.01 3.20
C ASP A 290 7.07 17.35 2.82
N ASP A 291 7.59 16.44 3.66
CA ASP A 291 8.80 15.68 3.35
C ASP A 291 8.60 14.83 2.09
N GLY A 292 7.49 14.12 1.99
CA GLY A 292 7.21 13.31 0.82
C GLY A 292 6.91 14.13 -0.45
N ILE A 293 6.25 15.29 -0.34
CA ILE A 293 6.07 16.20 -1.48
C ILE A 293 7.44 16.66 -2.02
N LYS A 294 8.37 17.10 -1.16
CA LYS A 294 9.73 17.48 -1.55
C LYS A 294 10.48 16.33 -2.21
N GLU A 295 10.36 15.13 -1.63
CA GLU A 295 10.95 13.92 -2.18
C GLU A 295 10.43 13.63 -3.60
N ILE A 296 9.11 13.70 -3.85
CA ILE A 296 8.54 13.44 -5.16
C ILE A 296 8.92 14.54 -6.17
N ILE A 297 9.06 15.79 -5.75
CA ILE A 297 9.60 16.86 -6.60
C ILE A 297 11.02 16.50 -7.08
N SER A 298 11.88 15.99 -6.18
CA SER A 298 13.22 15.52 -6.55
C SER A 298 13.17 14.30 -7.48
N VAL A 299 12.24 13.37 -7.24
CA VAL A 299 12.00 12.22 -8.13
C VAL A 299 11.64 12.70 -9.55
N TYR A 300 10.78 13.73 -9.67
CA TYR A 300 10.43 14.29 -10.97
C TYR A 300 11.67 14.72 -11.76
N ASP A 301 12.59 15.44 -11.12
CA ASP A 301 13.80 15.94 -11.79
C ASP A 301 14.72 14.81 -12.28
N ILE A 302 14.66 13.64 -11.63
CA ILE A 302 15.44 12.44 -12.00
C ILE A 302 14.80 11.69 -13.18
N ILE A 303 13.47 11.47 -13.14
CA ILE A 303 12.80 10.52 -14.05
C ILE A 303 11.85 11.19 -15.06
N LYS A 304 11.85 12.52 -15.18
CA LYS A 304 10.92 13.27 -16.05
C LYS A 304 10.92 12.82 -17.52
N ALA A 305 12.04 12.27 -18.02
CA ALA A 305 12.15 11.79 -19.40
C ALA A 305 11.42 10.45 -19.65
N GLY A 306 11.01 9.71 -18.59
CA GLY A 306 10.41 8.38 -18.71
C GLY A 306 9.21 8.15 -17.77
N GLY A 307 8.48 9.21 -17.42
CA GLY A 307 7.43 9.16 -16.38
C GLY A 307 6.33 8.13 -16.60
N ASP A 308 5.98 7.81 -17.85
CA ASP A 308 4.86 6.90 -18.16
C ASP A 308 5.15 5.44 -17.79
N VAL A 309 6.43 5.01 -17.76
CA VAL A 309 6.80 3.64 -17.34
C VAL A 309 6.60 3.39 -15.84
N TYR A 310 6.36 4.43 -15.06
CA TYR A 310 6.16 4.38 -13.61
C TYR A 310 4.68 4.41 -13.19
N ARG A 311 3.79 3.94 -14.05
CA ARG A 311 2.35 3.82 -13.78
C ARG A 311 1.90 2.36 -13.86
N ASN A 312 0.80 2.03 -13.19
CA ASN A 312 0.21 0.70 -13.26
C ASN A 312 -0.82 0.58 -14.40
N TYR A 313 -1.22 1.70 -14.99
CA TYR A 313 -2.21 1.78 -16.08
C TYR A 313 -2.06 3.10 -16.85
#